data_323e51fbe33cc5400207379e624c0c60
#
_entry.id   323e51fbe33cc5400207379e624c0c60
#
_cell.length_a   1.000
_cell.length_b   1.000
_cell.length_c   1.000
_cell.angle_alpha   90.00
_cell.angle_beta   90.00
_cell.angle_gamma   90.00
#
_symmetry.space_group_name_H-M   'P 1'
#
loop_
_entity.id
_entity.type
_entity.pdbx_description
1 polymer ?
#
loop_
_entity_poly.entity_id
_entity_poly.type
_entity_poly.pdbx_seq_one_letter_code
_entity_poly.pdbx_strand_id
1 'polypeptide(L)'
;MQQSYDAIIIGGGHNGLTCAAYLAKGGEKDGKNKLKVLVLERREKVGGAAMSEEKYPGFIYSTCSYVCSLLRPEIFRFLDLPKHGLQVIPYDINSAPNPEGEGIIYYNDHDRTRESLRRHSIRDAEAYDEYAMEISRHCRFIKRTLLMTPPDPTQLNPFAQNRINPWGHREDLDGLLRIGREFGRLGERHMYDMIRFWSMSVADFLDQYFETPRWKGLAAASSIIGTALGPYSPGTAYVLLHHYMGEVDGQIGAWGFARGGMGSVSKAIAAAATEAGVEIRTNAEVEKVIVRGGKAVGVALKSGEEIYAKSIVSNADPKRTYLKLIDKGDLDAIDPDIHRYASNYKIRGSSGKLNIALDGLPEFAGLGKEAAYGTIDIGGDFDYIERAFDDYKYGGWSKRPFLDCVIPTTVDPTMSPPGKHFMSVFVQYVPYQLAEGPWTPEMKAQYEKDVLDTIELHAPGFRKLVLHVQCRTPWDIENEVGMTEGNIFHGELTLDQLLFNRPFPGMGQYRGPFDNFYMCGSGTHPGGGVMGAPGANASHEILKDFSRGVVQ
;
A
#
# COMPACT_ATOMS: atom_id res chain seq x y z
N MET A 1 -26.58 -30.13 -6.16
CA MET A 1 -25.47 -30.27 -5.20
C MET A 1 -24.83 -28.91 -5.06
N GLN A 2 -24.86 -28.32 -3.88
CA GLN A 2 -24.22 -27.05 -3.60
C GLN A 2 -22.71 -27.25 -3.77
N GLN A 3 -22.08 -26.47 -4.64
CA GLN A 3 -20.64 -26.60 -4.93
C GLN A 3 -19.86 -26.11 -3.70
N SER A 4 -19.23 -27.01 -2.94
CA SER A 4 -18.45 -26.64 -1.77
C SER A 4 -17.02 -26.28 -2.18
N TYR A 5 -16.51 -25.17 -1.64
CA TYR A 5 -15.13 -24.73 -1.76
C TYR A 5 -14.35 -25.06 -0.48
N ASP A 6 -13.03 -25.16 -0.59
CA ASP A 6 -12.18 -25.22 0.60
C ASP A 6 -11.99 -23.81 1.18
N ALA A 7 -11.86 -22.79 0.32
CA ALA A 7 -11.75 -21.40 0.74
C ALA A 7 -12.55 -20.43 -0.15
N ILE A 8 -13.19 -19.43 0.46
CA ILE A 8 -13.78 -18.28 -0.22
C ILE A 8 -12.97 -17.04 0.17
N ILE A 9 -12.48 -16.29 -0.83
CA ILE A 9 -11.79 -15.03 -0.67
C ILE A 9 -12.74 -13.88 -0.98
N ILE A 10 -12.97 -12.98 -0.02
CA ILE A 10 -13.80 -11.79 -0.17
C ILE A 10 -12.94 -10.64 -0.67
N GLY A 11 -13.10 -10.24 -1.94
CA GLY A 11 -12.39 -9.15 -2.59
C GLY A 11 -11.23 -9.59 -3.48
N GLY A 12 -11.33 -9.25 -4.78
CA GLY A 12 -10.38 -9.57 -5.85
C GLY A 12 -9.26 -8.53 -6.02
N GLY A 13 -8.80 -7.88 -4.95
CA GLY A 13 -7.59 -7.05 -4.97
C GLY A 13 -6.32 -7.91 -5.00
N HIS A 14 -5.15 -7.30 -5.28
CA HIS A 14 -3.88 -8.02 -5.46
C HIS A 14 -3.53 -8.98 -4.30
N ASN A 15 -3.80 -8.63 -3.04
CA ASN A 15 -3.54 -9.53 -1.90
C ASN A 15 -4.50 -10.72 -1.87
N GLY A 16 -5.80 -10.50 -2.12
CA GLY A 16 -6.79 -11.59 -2.20
C GLY A 16 -6.48 -12.56 -3.33
N LEU A 17 -6.11 -12.03 -4.51
CA LEU A 17 -5.69 -12.85 -5.66
C LEU A 17 -4.39 -13.62 -5.37
N THR A 18 -3.41 -13.00 -4.69
CA THR A 18 -2.18 -13.67 -4.25
C THR A 18 -2.50 -14.81 -3.28
N CYS A 19 -3.32 -14.55 -2.25
CA CYS A 19 -3.76 -15.59 -1.31
C CYS A 19 -4.44 -16.76 -2.03
N ALA A 20 -5.38 -16.46 -2.92
CA ALA A 20 -6.07 -17.48 -3.70
C ALA A 20 -5.13 -18.34 -4.55
N ALA A 21 -4.18 -17.70 -5.27
CA ALA A 21 -3.20 -18.39 -6.09
C ALA A 21 -2.30 -19.32 -5.27
N TYR A 22 -1.81 -18.86 -4.11
CA TYR A 22 -1.00 -19.68 -3.21
C TYR A 22 -1.75 -20.87 -2.64
N LEU A 23 -3.03 -20.69 -2.23
CA LEU A 23 -3.87 -21.78 -1.73
C LEU A 23 -4.13 -22.82 -2.82
N ALA A 24 -4.45 -22.39 -4.03
CA ALA A 24 -4.71 -23.30 -5.16
C ALA A 24 -3.44 -24.02 -5.64
N LYS A 25 -2.26 -23.40 -5.49
CA LYS A 25 -0.96 -24.08 -5.79
C LYS A 25 -0.49 -24.99 -4.65
N GLY A 26 -1.06 -24.90 -3.44
CA GLY A 26 -0.69 -25.67 -2.26
C GLY A 26 0.56 -25.15 -1.55
N GLY A 27 0.87 -23.84 -1.71
CA GLY A 27 2.04 -23.17 -1.12
C GLY A 27 3.37 -23.43 -1.86
N GLU A 28 4.45 -22.85 -1.35
CA GLU A 28 5.76 -22.87 -2.01
C GLU A 28 6.53 -24.19 -1.80
N LYS A 29 6.30 -24.89 -0.68
CA LYS A 29 7.20 -25.96 -0.23
C LYS A 29 7.03 -27.32 -0.93
N ASP A 30 5.80 -27.76 -1.17
CA ASP A 30 5.57 -29.10 -1.68
C ASP A 30 4.38 -29.26 -2.66
N GLY A 31 3.57 -28.23 -2.81
CA GLY A 31 2.42 -28.22 -3.74
C GLY A 31 1.39 -29.32 -3.49
N LYS A 32 1.40 -29.99 -2.30
CA LYS A 32 0.56 -31.16 -2.04
C LYS A 32 -0.85 -30.82 -1.57
N ASN A 33 -1.00 -29.68 -0.87
CA ASN A 33 -2.27 -29.30 -0.25
C ASN A 33 -3.03 -28.28 -1.09
N LYS A 34 -3.30 -28.61 -2.36
CA LYS A 34 -4.06 -27.72 -3.25
C LYS A 34 -5.51 -27.63 -2.80
N LEU A 35 -6.00 -26.40 -2.64
CA LEU A 35 -7.35 -26.11 -2.23
C LEU A 35 -8.22 -25.66 -3.41
N LYS A 36 -9.51 -25.97 -3.35
CA LYS A 36 -10.51 -25.42 -4.26
C LYS A 36 -10.95 -24.06 -3.78
N VAL A 37 -10.57 -22.99 -4.50
CA VAL A 37 -10.71 -21.61 -4.07
C VAL A 37 -11.67 -20.84 -4.97
N LEU A 38 -12.55 -20.05 -4.35
CA LEU A 38 -13.41 -19.06 -5.00
C LEU A 38 -13.01 -17.65 -4.54
N VAL A 39 -12.80 -16.74 -5.50
CA VAL A 39 -12.67 -15.31 -5.24
C VAL A 39 -13.97 -14.59 -5.63
N LEU A 40 -14.50 -13.77 -4.73
CA LEU A 40 -15.69 -12.97 -4.94
C LEU A 40 -15.31 -11.49 -5.00
N GLU A 41 -15.54 -10.87 -6.15
CA GLU A 41 -15.28 -9.45 -6.39
C GLU A 41 -16.59 -8.71 -6.69
N ARG A 42 -16.83 -7.59 -5.96
CA ARG A 42 -18.05 -6.80 -6.13
C ARG A 42 -18.14 -6.04 -7.46
N ARG A 43 -16.98 -5.68 -8.03
CA ARG A 43 -16.91 -4.94 -9.30
C ARG A 43 -16.90 -5.88 -10.50
N GLU A 44 -17.07 -5.32 -11.68
CA GLU A 44 -16.99 -6.05 -12.96
C GLU A 44 -15.58 -6.61 -13.22
N LYS A 45 -14.53 -5.96 -12.65
CA LYS A 45 -13.12 -6.32 -12.86
C LYS A 45 -12.40 -6.47 -11.54
N VAL A 46 -11.47 -7.41 -11.47
CA VAL A 46 -10.56 -7.58 -10.33
C VAL A 46 -9.48 -6.51 -10.33
N GLY A 47 -8.83 -6.31 -9.17
CA GLY A 47 -7.66 -5.45 -9.03
C GLY A 47 -7.74 -4.47 -7.88
N GLY A 48 -8.94 -4.15 -7.38
CA GLY A 48 -9.10 -3.19 -6.28
C GLY A 48 -8.49 -1.83 -6.63
N ALA A 49 -7.56 -1.34 -5.79
CA ALA A 49 -6.83 -0.10 -6.03
C ALA A 49 -5.72 -0.21 -7.10
N ALA A 50 -5.26 -1.43 -7.42
CA ALA A 50 -4.29 -1.70 -8.49
C ALA A 50 -5.04 -2.12 -9.77
N MET A 51 -5.73 -1.17 -10.38
CA MET A 51 -6.52 -1.36 -11.59
C MET A 51 -6.20 -0.28 -12.62
N SER A 52 -6.31 -0.61 -13.91
CA SER A 52 -6.17 0.32 -15.03
C SER A 52 -7.40 0.23 -15.93
N GLU A 53 -7.90 1.40 -16.35
CA GLU A 53 -9.10 1.52 -17.16
C GLU A 53 -8.94 2.64 -18.20
N GLU A 54 -9.53 2.44 -19.36
CA GLU A 54 -9.72 3.53 -20.31
C GLU A 54 -10.85 4.44 -19.78
N LYS A 55 -10.51 5.69 -19.45
CA LYS A 55 -11.45 6.69 -18.91
C LYS A 55 -11.61 7.92 -19.82
N TYR A 56 -10.71 8.07 -20.77
CA TYR A 56 -10.78 9.04 -21.86
C TYR A 56 -10.32 8.33 -23.14
N PRO A 57 -10.92 8.57 -24.31
CA PRO A 57 -10.64 7.79 -25.51
C PRO A 57 -9.16 7.64 -25.83
N GLY A 58 -8.66 6.40 -25.85
CA GLY A 58 -7.25 6.06 -26.10
C GLY A 58 -6.32 6.20 -24.89
N PHE A 59 -6.80 6.69 -23.73
CA PHE A 59 -5.98 6.86 -22.53
C PHE A 59 -6.31 5.82 -21.46
N ILE A 60 -5.32 5.03 -21.08
CA ILE A 60 -5.43 4.06 -19.99
C ILE A 60 -4.92 4.70 -18.70
N TYR A 61 -5.81 4.86 -17.72
CA TYR A 61 -5.48 5.43 -16.41
C TYR A 61 -5.23 4.35 -15.38
N SER A 62 -4.14 4.45 -14.64
CA SER A 62 -3.97 3.73 -13.37
C SER A 62 -4.84 4.38 -12.31
N THR A 63 -5.92 3.69 -11.89
CA THR A 63 -7.04 4.35 -11.20
C THR A 63 -6.68 4.92 -9.83
N CYS A 64 -5.88 4.21 -9.03
CA CYS A 64 -5.42 4.66 -7.72
C CYS A 64 -3.90 4.51 -7.59
N SER A 65 -3.39 3.29 -7.48
CA SER A 65 -1.97 2.99 -7.47
C SER A 65 -1.32 3.36 -8.81
N TYR A 66 -0.09 3.88 -8.82
CA TYR A 66 0.53 4.48 -10.02
C TYR A 66 1.98 4.05 -10.27
N VAL A 67 2.68 3.53 -9.25
CA VAL A 67 4.05 3.01 -9.34
C VAL A 67 4.18 1.66 -8.66
N CYS A 68 5.18 0.86 -9.06
CA CYS A 68 5.45 -0.47 -8.56
C CYS A 68 6.86 -0.54 -7.98
N SER A 69 6.98 -0.90 -6.71
CA SER A 69 8.26 -1.19 -6.05
C SER A 69 8.10 -2.31 -5.02
N LEU A 70 6.98 -2.30 -4.29
CA LEU A 70 6.78 -3.14 -3.10
C LEU A 70 6.39 -4.58 -3.44
N LEU A 71 6.01 -4.90 -4.69
CA LEU A 71 5.68 -6.27 -5.09
C LEU A 71 6.85 -7.21 -4.81
N ARG A 72 6.60 -8.19 -3.94
CA ARG A 72 7.69 -9.05 -3.47
C ARG A 72 8.28 -9.91 -4.59
N PRO A 73 9.62 -9.91 -4.78
CA PRO A 73 10.28 -10.74 -5.80
C PRO A 73 10.00 -12.23 -5.64
N GLU A 74 9.79 -12.69 -4.41
CA GLU A 74 9.42 -14.07 -4.10
C GLU A 74 8.07 -14.43 -4.72
N ILE A 75 7.08 -13.55 -4.60
CA ILE A 75 5.73 -13.72 -5.19
C ILE A 75 5.81 -13.64 -6.71
N PHE A 76 6.57 -12.65 -7.22
CA PHE A 76 6.80 -12.46 -8.66
C PHE A 76 7.32 -13.76 -9.31
N ARG A 77 8.30 -14.42 -8.67
CA ARG A 77 8.88 -15.69 -9.14
C ARG A 77 7.95 -16.88 -8.93
N PHE A 78 7.35 -17.01 -7.73
CA PHE A 78 6.49 -18.16 -7.42
C PHE A 78 5.25 -18.26 -8.31
N LEU A 79 4.64 -17.11 -8.65
CA LEU A 79 3.49 -17.03 -9.53
C LEU A 79 3.87 -16.94 -11.01
N ASP A 80 5.17 -16.85 -11.34
CA ASP A 80 5.69 -16.67 -12.71
C ASP A 80 4.98 -15.54 -13.46
N LEU A 81 4.91 -14.35 -12.80
CA LEU A 81 4.14 -13.22 -13.31
C LEU A 81 4.58 -12.72 -14.70
N PRO A 82 5.85 -12.85 -15.12
CA PRO A 82 6.25 -12.54 -16.49
C PRO A 82 5.55 -13.41 -17.53
N LYS A 83 5.35 -14.71 -17.27
CA LYS A 83 4.57 -15.62 -18.14
C LYS A 83 3.13 -15.10 -18.34
N HIS A 84 2.59 -14.42 -17.33
CA HIS A 84 1.27 -13.82 -17.35
C HIS A 84 1.27 -12.36 -17.83
N GLY A 85 2.36 -11.91 -18.45
CA GLY A 85 2.47 -10.62 -19.13
C GLY A 85 2.87 -9.44 -18.23
N LEU A 86 3.24 -9.66 -16.97
CA LEU A 86 3.72 -8.57 -16.13
C LEU A 86 5.16 -8.19 -16.50
N GLN A 87 5.32 -6.94 -16.88
CA GLN A 87 6.61 -6.29 -17.06
C GLN A 87 6.64 -5.02 -16.21
N VAL A 88 7.65 -4.88 -15.34
CA VAL A 88 7.91 -3.65 -14.58
C VAL A 88 9.11 -2.96 -15.22
N ILE A 89 8.95 -1.71 -15.61
CA ILE A 89 9.98 -0.90 -16.25
C ILE A 89 10.55 0.03 -15.17
N PRO A 90 11.78 -0.17 -14.69
CA PRO A 90 12.37 0.70 -13.68
C PRO A 90 12.58 2.11 -14.24
N TYR A 91 12.47 3.12 -13.36
CA TYR A 91 12.89 4.48 -13.64
C TYR A 91 13.99 4.92 -12.68
N ASP A 92 14.79 5.90 -13.10
CA ASP A 92 16.04 6.28 -12.41
C ASP A 92 15.93 7.61 -11.64
N ILE A 93 14.85 8.36 -11.82
CA ILE A 93 14.79 9.77 -11.42
C ILE A 93 13.64 10.04 -10.46
N ASN A 94 13.94 10.75 -9.36
CA ASN A 94 12.96 11.49 -8.57
C ASN A 94 13.42 12.96 -8.53
N SER A 95 12.50 13.89 -8.66
CA SER A 95 12.86 15.30 -8.82
C SER A 95 11.92 16.24 -8.09
N ALA A 96 12.44 17.39 -7.67
CA ALA A 96 11.67 18.49 -7.10
C ALA A 96 11.88 19.76 -7.94
N PRO A 97 10.84 20.23 -8.65
CA PRO A 97 10.93 21.45 -9.44
C PRO A 97 11.09 22.70 -8.56
N ASN A 98 11.72 23.73 -9.11
CA ASN A 98 11.90 25.00 -8.44
C ASN A 98 11.54 26.17 -9.36
N PRO A 99 10.39 26.82 -9.19
CA PRO A 99 10.02 28.00 -9.97
C PRO A 99 10.97 29.20 -9.82
N GLU A 100 11.74 29.25 -8.73
CA GLU A 100 12.61 30.38 -8.40
C GLU A 100 14.09 30.14 -8.74
N GLY A 101 14.44 28.94 -9.25
CA GLY A 101 15.83 28.59 -9.54
C GLY A 101 16.03 27.16 -9.99
N GLU A 102 17.21 26.60 -9.69
CA GLU A 102 17.52 25.21 -10.02
C GLU A 102 16.72 24.24 -9.14
N GLY A 103 16.09 23.24 -9.76
CA GLY A 103 15.45 22.12 -9.08
C GLY A 103 16.47 21.06 -8.66
N ILE A 104 16.02 20.08 -7.90
CA ILE A 104 16.87 18.98 -7.42
C ILE A 104 16.45 17.68 -8.07
N ILE A 105 17.43 16.88 -8.50
CA ILE A 105 17.22 15.54 -9.03
C ILE A 105 17.95 14.53 -8.15
N TYR A 106 17.21 13.51 -7.72
CA TYR A 106 17.69 12.31 -7.07
C TYR A 106 17.73 11.17 -8.10
N TYR A 107 18.84 10.46 -8.19
CA TYR A 107 19.02 9.32 -9.09
C TYR A 107 19.15 8.03 -8.29
N ASN A 108 18.81 6.88 -8.89
CA ASN A 108 19.17 5.58 -8.32
C ASN A 108 20.69 5.38 -8.27
N ASP A 109 21.42 6.07 -9.16
CA ASP A 109 22.87 6.12 -9.13
C ASP A 109 23.35 7.05 -8.00
N HIS A 110 24.18 6.48 -7.12
CA HIS A 110 24.67 7.15 -5.91
C HIS A 110 25.55 8.37 -6.23
N ASP A 111 26.48 8.24 -7.17
CA ASP A 111 27.43 9.31 -7.51
C ASP A 111 26.75 10.47 -8.25
N ARG A 112 25.78 10.16 -9.12
CA ARG A 112 24.95 11.17 -9.77
C ARG A 112 24.11 11.96 -8.76
N THR A 113 23.57 11.30 -7.75
CA THR A 113 22.84 11.97 -6.66
C THR A 113 23.75 12.90 -5.86
N ARG A 114 24.94 12.44 -5.49
CA ARG A 114 25.93 13.28 -4.78
C ARG A 114 26.33 14.51 -5.61
N GLU A 115 26.52 14.34 -6.91
CA GLU A 115 26.86 15.46 -7.79
C GLU A 115 25.68 16.44 -7.93
N SER A 116 24.44 15.94 -7.99
CA SER A 116 23.26 16.80 -7.96
C SER A 116 23.19 17.61 -6.65
N LEU A 117 23.40 16.96 -5.50
CA LEU A 117 23.42 17.64 -4.20
C LEU A 117 24.53 18.67 -4.07
N ARG A 118 25.73 18.38 -4.57
CA ARG A 118 26.89 19.27 -4.49
C ARG A 118 26.64 20.64 -5.11
N ARG A 119 25.74 20.73 -6.08
CA ARG A 119 25.34 22.01 -6.68
C ARG A 119 24.55 22.88 -5.72
N HIS A 120 23.93 22.30 -4.68
CA HIS A 120 23.13 22.99 -3.68
C HIS A 120 23.85 23.11 -2.33
N SER A 121 24.53 22.04 -1.88
CA SER A 121 25.32 22.01 -0.65
C SER A 121 26.43 20.95 -0.73
N ILE A 122 27.67 21.38 -0.50
CA ILE A 122 28.82 20.46 -0.39
C ILE A 122 28.64 19.53 0.81
N ARG A 123 28.14 20.09 1.95
CA ARG A 123 27.89 19.34 3.18
C ARG A 123 26.88 18.23 2.95
N ASP A 124 25.78 18.51 2.27
CA ASP A 124 24.74 17.51 1.98
C ASP A 124 25.27 16.39 1.07
N ALA A 125 26.08 16.74 0.07
CA ALA A 125 26.73 15.76 -0.81
C ALA A 125 27.71 14.84 -0.03
N GLU A 126 28.41 15.34 0.98
CA GLU A 126 29.29 14.55 1.83
C GLU A 126 28.52 13.68 2.83
N ALA A 127 27.43 14.18 3.39
CA ALA A 127 26.59 13.47 4.34
C ALA A 127 25.74 12.37 3.68
N TYR A 128 25.55 12.43 2.37
CA TYR A 128 24.68 11.48 1.63
C TYR A 128 25.15 10.02 1.75
N ASP A 129 26.45 9.77 1.84
CA ASP A 129 27.00 8.41 2.00
C ASP A 129 26.55 7.77 3.32
N GLU A 130 26.61 8.52 4.41
CA GLU A 130 26.19 8.04 5.74
C GLU A 130 24.68 7.80 5.78
N TYR A 131 23.89 8.74 5.26
CA TYR A 131 22.44 8.60 5.13
C TYR A 131 22.05 7.35 4.32
N ALA A 132 22.64 7.15 3.14
CA ALA A 132 22.31 6.03 2.26
C ALA A 132 22.66 4.68 2.90
N MET A 133 23.79 4.59 3.62
CA MET A 133 24.16 3.41 4.38
C MET A 133 23.17 3.10 5.51
N GLU A 134 22.72 4.11 6.24
CA GLU A 134 21.77 3.96 7.33
C GLU A 134 20.41 3.46 6.82
N ILE A 135 19.85 4.11 5.81
CA ILE A 135 18.60 3.67 5.16
C ILE A 135 18.74 2.23 4.62
N SER A 136 19.84 1.91 3.96
CA SER A 136 20.08 0.55 3.45
C SER A 136 20.10 -0.50 4.57
N ARG A 137 20.66 -0.18 5.72
CA ARG A 137 20.69 -1.05 6.92
C ARG A 137 19.28 -1.29 7.44
N HIS A 138 18.47 -0.23 7.58
CA HIS A 138 17.07 -0.32 8.00
C HIS A 138 16.23 -1.15 7.03
N CYS A 139 16.38 -0.92 5.71
CA CYS A 139 15.68 -1.68 4.68
C CYS A 139 16.02 -3.18 4.74
N ARG A 140 17.30 -3.55 4.89
CA ARG A 140 17.72 -4.94 4.97
C ARG A 140 17.17 -5.67 6.18
N PHE A 141 17.04 -4.97 7.32
CA PHE A 141 16.42 -5.54 8.51
C PHE A 141 14.93 -5.81 8.28
N ILE A 142 14.17 -4.78 7.86
CA ILE A 142 12.72 -4.92 7.73
C ILE A 142 12.32 -5.90 6.61
N LYS A 143 13.06 -5.96 5.50
CA LYS A 143 12.80 -6.93 4.41
C LYS A 143 12.68 -8.37 4.90
N ARG A 144 13.44 -8.76 5.94
CA ARG A 144 13.42 -10.12 6.49
C ARG A 144 12.15 -10.42 7.28
N THR A 145 11.38 -9.40 7.65
CA THR A 145 10.13 -9.57 8.41
C THR A 145 8.89 -9.56 7.51
N LEU A 146 9.00 -9.14 6.24
CA LEU A 146 7.83 -8.92 5.38
C LEU A 146 7.07 -10.21 5.03
N LEU A 147 7.79 -11.28 4.74
CA LEU A 147 7.24 -12.59 4.40
C LEU A 147 7.29 -13.56 5.59
N MET A 148 6.92 -13.08 6.77
CA MET A 148 6.78 -13.91 7.96
C MET A 148 5.47 -13.60 8.67
N THR A 149 4.90 -14.60 9.32
CA THR A 149 3.83 -14.39 10.29
C THR A 149 4.41 -13.70 11.52
N PRO A 150 3.88 -12.55 11.95
CA PRO A 150 4.34 -11.93 13.20
C PRO A 150 4.16 -12.89 14.36
N PRO A 151 5.20 -13.13 15.18
CA PRO A 151 5.07 -13.97 16.36
C PRO A 151 4.20 -13.28 17.41
N ASP A 152 3.46 -14.06 18.20
CA ASP A 152 2.69 -13.54 19.32
C ASP A 152 3.62 -13.26 20.52
N PRO A 153 3.84 -11.99 20.91
CA PRO A 153 4.73 -11.67 22.03
C PRO A 153 4.20 -12.14 23.39
N THR A 154 2.90 -12.43 23.52
CA THR A 154 2.33 -12.95 24.76
C THR A 154 2.87 -14.33 25.10
N GLN A 155 3.39 -15.07 24.13
CA GLN A 155 4.00 -16.39 24.33
C GLN A 155 5.34 -16.36 25.10
N LEU A 156 5.89 -15.18 25.36
CA LEU A 156 6.97 -15.01 26.35
C LEU A 156 6.48 -15.27 27.79
N ASN A 157 5.18 -15.15 28.05
CA ASN A 157 4.57 -15.55 29.30
C ASN A 157 4.19 -17.04 29.25
N PRO A 158 4.83 -17.93 30.03
CA PRO A 158 4.54 -19.37 30.03
C PRO A 158 3.11 -19.72 30.45
N PHE A 159 2.39 -18.79 31.05
CA PHE A 159 0.99 -18.97 31.48
C PHE A 159 -0.01 -18.35 30.46
N ALA A 160 0.46 -17.73 29.37
CA ALA A 160 -0.43 -17.18 28.38
C ALA A 160 -1.14 -18.30 27.59
N GLN A 161 -2.44 -18.16 27.45
CA GLN A 161 -3.23 -18.99 26.54
C GLN A 161 -3.48 -18.22 25.26
N ASN A 162 -2.88 -18.68 24.15
CA ASN A 162 -3.23 -18.16 22.85
C ASN A 162 -4.53 -18.82 22.39
N ARG A 163 -5.64 -18.07 22.48
CA ARG A 163 -6.98 -18.56 22.11
C ARG A 163 -7.15 -18.71 20.60
N ILE A 164 -6.43 -17.92 19.82
CA ILE A 164 -6.57 -17.86 18.35
C ILE A 164 -5.63 -18.86 17.66
N ASN A 165 -4.45 -19.13 18.24
CA ASN A 165 -3.49 -20.10 17.73
C ASN A 165 -2.93 -20.98 18.84
N PRO A 166 -3.70 -21.98 19.34
CA PRO A 166 -3.24 -22.83 20.44
C PRO A 166 -2.02 -23.70 20.12
N TRP A 167 -1.67 -23.83 18.85
CA TRP A 167 -0.50 -24.62 18.37
C TRP A 167 0.74 -23.74 18.13
N GLY A 168 0.60 -22.41 18.23
CA GLY A 168 1.63 -21.44 17.83
C GLY A 168 2.79 -21.27 18.79
N HIS A 169 2.70 -21.75 20.06
CA HIS A 169 3.67 -21.41 21.10
C HIS A 169 5.14 -21.61 20.68
N ARG A 170 5.48 -22.76 20.13
CA ARG A 170 6.86 -23.04 19.68
C ARG A 170 7.26 -22.19 18.48
N GLU A 171 6.38 -22.03 17.50
CA GLU A 171 6.62 -21.22 16.31
C GLU A 171 6.76 -19.73 16.67
N ASP A 172 5.97 -19.25 17.63
CA ASP A 172 6.05 -17.88 18.14
C ASP A 172 7.37 -17.62 18.87
N LEU A 173 7.80 -18.54 19.74
CA LEU A 173 9.10 -18.45 20.40
C LEU A 173 10.25 -18.47 19.40
N ASP A 174 10.23 -19.35 18.41
CA ASP A 174 11.22 -19.39 17.33
C ASP A 174 11.21 -18.09 16.50
N GLY A 175 10.02 -17.55 16.23
CA GLY A 175 9.84 -16.25 15.54
C GLY A 175 10.42 -15.09 16.35
N LEU A 176 10.13 -15.00 17.64
CA LEU A 176 10.69 -13.99 18.55
C LEU A 176 12.21 -14.10 18.65
N LEU A 177 12.74 -15.31 18.79
CA LEU A 177 14.18 -15.56 18.82
C LEU A 177 14.85 -15.19 17.49
N ARG A 178 14.18 -15.43 16.36
CA ARG A 178 14.66 -15.03 15.04
C ARG A 178 14.73 -13.51 14.92
N ILE A 179 13.67 -12.78 15.28
CA ILE A 179 13.67 -11.31 15.30
C ILE A 179 14.77 -10.78 16.23
N GLY A 180 14.86 -11.32 17.46
CA GLY A 180 15.88 -10.93 18.44
C GLY A 180 17.29 -11.17 17.94
N ARG A 181 17.53 -12.28 17.24
CA ARG A 181 18.84 -12.59 16.64
C ARG A 181 19.19 -11.62 15.50
N GLU A 182 18.23 -11.32 14.62
CA GLU A 182 18.44 -10.34 13.54
C GLU A 182 18.70 -8.94 14.11
N PHE A 183 17.97 -8.57 15.18
CA PHE A 183 18.18 -7.31 15.89
C PHE A 183 19.59 -7.27 16.54
N GLY A 184 19.99 -8.36 17.21
CA GLY A 184 21.32 -8.47 17.81
C GLY A 184 22.49 -8.41 16.80
N ARG A 185 22.26 -8.84 15.56
CA ARG A 185 23.26 -8.75 14.47
C ARG A 185 23.56 -7.30 14.03
N LEU A 186 22.69 -6.36 14.39
CA LEU A 186 22.94 -4.94 14.10
C LEU A 186 24.11 -4.37 14.92
N GLY A 187 24.41 -4.97 16.08
CA GLY A 187 25.32 -4.42 17.06
C GLY A 187 24.67 -3.34 17.92
N GLU A 188 25.26 -3.07 19.09
CA GLU A 188 24.63 -2.25 20.13
C GLU A 188 24.20 -0.86 19.64
N ARG A 189 25.09 -0.11 18.99
CA ARG A 189 24.80 1.24 18.49
C ARG A 189 23.60 1.23 17.55
N HIS A 190 23.60 0.38 16.54
CA HIS A 190 22.54 0.35 15.52
C HIS A 190 21.22 -0.23 16.02
N MET A 191 21.22 -0.99 17.11
CA MET A 191 19.98 -1.37 17.80
C MET A 191 19.27 -0.14 18.37
N TYR A 192 20.01 0.74 19.05
CA TYR A 192 19.44 2.00 19.55
C TYR A 192 18.99 2.92 18.42
N ASP A 193 19.77 3.04 17.35
CA ASP A 193 19.43 3.85 16.18
C ASP A 193 18.15 3.34 15.51
N MET A 194 17.96 2.02 15.41
CA MET A 194 16.75 1.39 14.87
C MET A 194 15.52 1.73 15.71
N ILE A 195 15.61 1.63 17.04
CA ILE A 195 14.49 1.96 17.95
C ILE A 195 14.13 3.44 17.84
N ARG A 196 15.13 4.33 17.82
CA ARG A 196 14.94 5.76 17.63
C ARG A 196 14.27 6.07 16.29
N PHE A 197 14.80 5.51 15.20
CA PHE A 197 14.30 5.71 13.85
C PHE A 197 12.81 5.38 13.72
N TRP A 198 12.36 4.27 14.30
CA TRP A 198 10.96 3.86 14.20
C TRP A 198 10.00 4.81 14.93
N SER A 199 10.45 5.53 15.93
CA SER A 199 9.63 6.44 16.72
C SER A 199 9.76 7.91 16.35
N MET A 200 10.84 8.31 15.64
CA MET A 200 11.11 9.71 15.35
C MET A 200 10.33 10.22 14.13
N SER A 201 10.26 11.54 14.00
CA SER A 201 9.76 12.18 12.79
C SER A 201 10.79 12.08 11.65
N VAL A 202 10.31 12.17 10.40
CA VAL A 202 11.22 12.24 9.26
C VAL A 202 12.04 13.54 9.26
N ALA A 203 11.48 14.63 9.77
CA ALA A 203 12.18 15.89 9.90
C ALA A 203 13.39 15.74 10.85
N ASP A 204 13.18 15.21 12.07
CA ASP A 204 14.28 14.95 13.01
C ASP A 204 15.33 13.97 12.45
N PHE A 205 14.91 13.02 11.62
CA PHE A 205 15.82 12.08 10.99
C PHE A 205 16.69 12.77 9.92
N LEU A 206 16.07 13.49 8.98
CA LEU A 206 16.79 14.13 7.87
C LEU A 206 17.64 15.33 8.31
N ASP A 207 17.24 16.05 9.36
CA ASP A 207 18.02 17.16 9.94
C ASP A 207 19.36 16.72 10.54
N GLN A 208 19.54 15.42 10.83
CA GLN A 208 20.83 14.89 11.28
C GLN A 208 21.88 14.90 10.16
N TYR A 209 21.45 14.87 8.90
CA TYR A 209 22.33 14.74 7.73
C TYR A 209 22.38 16.01 6.89
N PHE A 210 21.23 16.63 6.63
CA PHE A 210 21.05 17.60 5.54
C PHE A 210 20.65 18.99 6.02
N GLU A 211 21.10 20.01 5.26
CA GLU A 211 20.74 21.41 5.50
C GLU A 211 19.86 22.00 4.37
N THR A 212 19.93 21.46 3.14
CA THR A 212 19.16 21.97 1.99
C THR A 212 17.66 21.70 2.16
N PRO A 213 16.80 22.73 2.35
CA PRO A 213 15.37 22.52 2.64
C PRO A 213 14.64 21.74 1.54
N ARG A 214 14.88 22.07 0.28
CA ARG A 214 14.24 21.40 -0.86
C ARG A 214 14.65 19.93 -1.01
N TRP A 215 15.91 19.62 -0.72
CA TRP A 215 16.35 18.23 -0.68
C TRP A 215 15.64 17.44 0.43
N LYS A 216 15.54 18.03 1.62
CA LYS A 216 14.81 17.40 2.74
C LYS A 216 13.34 17.20 2.40
N GLY A 217 12.70 18.15 1.72
CA GLY A 217 11.33 18.00 1.24
C GLY A 217 11.17 16.83 0.25
N LEU A 218 12.07 16.71 -0.74
CA LEU A 218 12.09 15.61 -1.69
C LEU A 218 12.33 14.25 -1.00
N ALA A 219 13.31 14.17 -0.10
CA ALA A 219 13.60 12.94 0.65
C ALA A 219 12.45 12.54 1.59
N ALA A 220 11.70 13.53 2.14
CA ALA A 220 10.55 13.29 2.99
C ALA A 220 9.29 12.85 2.24
N ALA A 221 9.19 13.04 0.93
CA ALA A 221 8.01 12.72 0.14
C ALA A 221 7.46 11.32 0.46
N SER A 222 8.31 10.31 0.45
CA SER A 222 7.93 8.93 0.75
C SER A 222 7.51 8.68 2.21
N SER A 223 7.76 9.63 3.14
CA SER A 223 7.39 9.49 4.55
C SER A 223 5.97 9.91 4.88
N ILE A 224 5.34 10.62 3.96
CA ILE A 224 3.99 11.15 4.17
C ILE A 224 2.94 10.44 3.32
N ILE A 225 3.32 9.79 2.21
CA ILE A 225 2.39 9.15 1.27
C ILE A 225 1.42 8.23 1.99
N GLY A 226 0.12 8.52 1.87
CA GLY A 226 -0.98 7.71 2.37
C GLY A 226 -1.20 7.73 3.88
N THR A 227 -0.47 8.54 4.64
CA THR A 227 -0.65 8.68 6.09
C THR A 227 -1.25 10.03 6.46
N ALA A 228 -2.06 10.06 7.51
CA ALA A 228 -2.62 11.27 8.09
C ALA A 228 -1.65 11.88 9.15
N LEU A 229 -0.37 12.04 8.74
CA LEU A 229 0.72 12.58 9.55
C LEU A 229 1.55 13.54 8.70
N GLY A 230 2.00 14.64 9.28
CA GLY A 230 2.94 15.58 8.65
C GLY A 230 4.41 15.21 8.92
N PRO A 231 5.39 15.87 8.26
CA PRO A 231 6.81 15.53 8.37
C PRO A 231 7.39 15.67 9.77
N TYR A 232 6.82 16.51 10.62
CA TYR A 232 7.22 16.66 12.03
C TYR A 232 6.52 15.67 12.98
N SER A 233 5.58 14.85 12.46
CA SER A 233 4.87 13.88 13.30
C SER A 233 5.75 12.67 13.62
N PRO A 234 5.77 12.18 14.88
CA PRO A 234 6.49 10.97 15.27
C PRO A 234 6.05 9.75 14.45
N GLY A 235 7.00 8.88 14.12
CA GLY A 235 6.76 7.63 13.36
C GLY A 235 6.82 7.79 11.84
N THR A 236 6.95 9.02 11.30
CA THR A 236 7.04 9.24 9.85
C THR A 236 8.34 8.75 9.24
N ALA A 237 9.42 8.61 10.01
CA ALA A 237 10.64 7.96 9.57
C ALA A 237 10.40 6.46 9.22
N TYR A 238 9.52 5.76 9.96
CA TYR A 238 9.12 4.39 9.59
C TYR A 238 8.32 4.35 8.28
N VAL A 239 7.45 5.34 8.03
CA VAL A 239 6.70 5.41 6.76
C VAL A 239 7.66 5.60 5.57
N LEU A 240 8.72 6.41 5.73
CA LEU A 240 9.81 6.51 4.75
C LEU A 240 10.43 5.14 4.45
N LEU A 241 10.79 4.40 5.50
CA LEU A 241 11.35 3.06 5.37
C LEU A 241 10.40 2.10 4.64
N HIS A 242 9.11 2.17 4.94
CA HIS A 242 8.09 1.33 4.29
C HIS A 242 8.11 1.48 2.77
N HIS A 243 8.32 2.68 2.24
CA HIS A 243 8.43 2.92 0.80
C HIS A 243 9.80 2.55 0.22
N TYR A 244 10.88 2.71 1.00
CA TYR A 244 12.24 2.44 0.54
C TYR A 244 12.63 0.95 0.58
N MET A 245 11.85 0.08 1.24
CA MET A 245 12.13 -1.36 1.29
C MET A 245 11.72 -2.13 0.03
N GLY A 246 11.15 -1.44 -0.97
CA GLY A 246 10.81 -2.03 -2.26
C GLY A 246 12.03 -2.48 -3.04
N GLU A 247 11.80 -3.23 -4.12
CA GLU A 247 12.87 -3.76 -4.97
C GLU A 247 12.36 -3.98 -6.39
N VAL A 248 13.10 -3.43 -7.36
CA VAL A 248 12.89 -3.71 -8.79
C VAL A 248 14.23 -4.18 -9.35
N ASP A 249 14.23 -5.30 -10.08
CA ASP A 249 15.42 -5.90 -10.69
C ASP A 249 16.61 -6.10 -9.76
N GLY A 250 16.34 -6.41 -8.47
CA GLY A 250 17.37 -6.64 -7.44
C GLY A 250 17.90 -5.37 -6.78
N GLN A 251 17.48 -4.20 -7.21
CA GLN A 251 17.87 -2.92 -6.61
C GLN A 251 16.86 -2.50 -5.53
N ILE A 252 17.31 -2.45 -4.27
CA ILE A 252 16.50 -1.99 -3.13
C ILE A 252 16.26 -0.49 -3.25
N GLY A 253 15.03 -0.05 -3.03
CA GLY A 253 14.62 1.35 -3.14
C GLY A 253 14.27 1.79 -4.55
N ALA A 254 14.51 0.96 -5.58
CA ALA A 254 14.13 1.27 -6.95
C ALA A 254 12.61 1.16 -7.16
N TRP A 255 12.10 2.02 -8.03
CA TRP A 255 10.70 2.08 -8.43
C TRP A 255 10.55 1.85 -9.93
N GLY A 256 9.36 1.46 -10.37
CA GLY A 256 9.08 1.23 -11.78
C GLY A 256 7.62 1.43 -12.15
N PHE A 257 7.37 1.45 -13.46
CA PHE A 257 6.04 1.47 -14.04
C PHE A 257 5.66 0.07 -14.53
N ALA A 258 4.51 -0.40 -14.14
CA ALA A 258 3.96 -1.63 -14.71
C ALA A 258 3.43 -1.33 -16.11
N ARG A 259 3.93 -2.04 -17.13
CA ARG A 259 3.52 -1.84 -18.54
C ARG A 259 2.01 -2.06 -18.71
N GLY A 260 1.33 -1.12 -19.36
CA GLY A 260 -0.13 -1.07 -19.46
C GLY A 260 -0.82 -0.57 -18.18
N GLY A 261 -0.06 0.03 -17.24
CA GLY A 261 -0.52 0.57 -15.97
C GLY A 261 -0.59 -0.46 -14.85
N MET A 262 -0.84 0.01 -13.62
CA MET A 262 -0.82 -0.83 -12.41
C MET A 262 -1.84 -1.97 -12.41
N GLY A 263 -2.88 -1.89 -13.23
CA GLY A 263 -3.83 -2.99 -13.43
C GLY A 263 -3.20 -4.26 -14.00
N SER A 264 -2.05 -4.16 -14.69
CA SER A 264 -1.34 -5.34 -15.21
C SER A 264 -0.79 -6.23 -14.08
N VAL A 265 -0.44 -5.67 -12.93
CA VAL A 265 -0.04 -6.44 -11.74
C VAL A 265 -1.18 -7.37 -11.29
N SER A 266 -2.36 -6.79 -11.06
CA SER A 266 -3.52 -7.57 -10.62
C SER A 266 -4.01 -8.56 -11.69
N LYS A 267 -3.93 -8.18 -12.97
CA LYS A 267 -4.28 -9.07 -14.09
C LYS A 267 -3.35 -10.28 -14.15
N ALA A 268 -2.04 -10.09 -14.01
CA ALA A 268 -1.07 -11.17 -14.03
C ALA A 268 -1.27 -12.13 -12.83
N ILE A 269 -1.51 -11.58 -11.62
CA ILE A 269 -1.82 -12.42 -10.44
C ILE A 269 -3.13 -13.20 -10.65
N ALA A 270 -4.18 -12.56 -11.19
CA ALA A 270 -5.45 -13.23 -11.49
C ALA A 270 -5.28 -14.34 -12.54
N ALA A 271 -4.49 -14.12 -13.58
CA ALA A 271 -4.18 -15.13 -14.59
C ALA A 271 -3.43 -16.34 -13.98
N ALA A 272 -2.42 -16.08 -13.13
CA ALA A 272 -1.71 -17.12 -12.39
C ALA A 272 -2.65 -17.90 -11.44
N ALA A 273 -3.58 -17.21 -10.76
CA ALA A 273 -4.59 -17.84 -9.92
C ALA A 273 -5.54 -18.73 -10.73
N THR A 274 -6.03 -18.25 -11.87
CA THR A 274 -6.91 -19.00 -12.77
C THR A 274 -6.20 -20.22 -13.34
N GLU A 275 -4.93 -20.11 -13.76
CA GLU A 275 -4.12 -21.25 -14.20
C GLU A 275 -3.95 -22.29 -13.08
N ALA A 276 -3.89 -21.87 -11.82
CA ALA A 276 -3.84 -22.75 -10.66
C ALA A 276 -5.20 -23.40 -10.31
N GLY A 277 -6.29 -23.02 -10.99
CA GLY A 277 -7.63 -23.56 -10.78
C GLY A 277 -8.54 -22.73 -9.86
N VAL A 278 -8.18 -21.49 -9.56
CA VAL A 278 -9.04 -20.57 -8.81
C VAL A 278 -10.24 -20.14 -9.66
N GLU A 279 -11.45 -20.26 -9.11
CA GLU A 279 -12.64 -19.62 -9.67
C GLU A 279 -12.70 -18.15 -9.22
N ILE A 280 -12.86 -17.24 -10.18
CA ILE A 280 -13.01 -15.81 -9.90
C ILE A 280 -14.40 -15.39 -10.38
N ARG A 281 -15.23 -14.89 -9.47
CA ARG A 281 -16.57 -14.39 -9.76
C ARG A 281 -16.63 -12.89 -9.50
N THR A 282 -16.84 -12.13 -10.55
CA THR A 282 -17.07 -10.67 -10.52
C THR A 282 -18.56 -10.34 -10.41
N ASN A 283 -18.92 -9.08 -10.15
CA ASN A 283 -20.29 -8.63 -9.85
C ASN A 283 -20.94 -9.46 -8.72
N ALA A 284 -20.13 -9.92 -7.76
CA ALA A 284 -20.51 -10.79 -6.66
C ALA A 284 -20.20 -10.10 -5.32
N GLU A 285 -20.97 -9.07 -5.00
CA GLU A 285 -20.78 -8.32 -3.75
C GLU A 285 -21.23 -9.15 -2.56
N VAL A 286 -20.28 -9.43 -1.66
CA VAL A 286 -20.54 -10.07 -0.37
C VAL A 286 -21.18 -9.05 0.55
N GLU A 287 -22.36 -9.38 1.07
CA GLU A 287 -23.08 -8.58 2.07
C GLU A 287 -22.64 -8.91 3.48
N LYS A 288 -22.51 -10.24 3.77
CA LYS A 288 -22.05 -10.69 5.09
C LYS A 288 -21.39 -12.05 5.09
N VAL A 289 -20.62 -12.31 6.14
CA VAL A 289 -20.07 -13.61 6.51
C VAL A 289 -21.13 -14.37 7.32
N ILE A 290 -21.34 -15.64 6.97
CA ILE A 290 -22.27 -16.52 7.71
C ILE A 290 -21.49 -17.20 8.83
N VAL A 291 -21.85 -16.91 10.08
CA VAL A 291 -21.27 -17.51 11.28
C VAL A 291 -22.29 -18.49 11.90
N ARG A 292 -21.86 -19.68 12.26
CA ARG A 292 -22.67 -20.69 12.96
C ARG A 292 -21.85 -21.36 14.05
N GLY A 293 -22.29 -21.27 15.29
CA GLY A 293 -21.61 -21.92 16.43
C GLY A 293 -20.15 -21.48 16.60
N GLY A 294 -19.85 -20.20 16.39
CA GLY A 294 -18.49 -19.67 16.50
C GLY A 294 -17.58 -19.95 15.31
N LYS A 295 -18.10 -20.50 14.21
CA LYS A 295 -17.35 -20.81 12.96
C LYS A 295 -17.87 -20.01 11.79
N ALA A 296 -16.96 -19.49 10.96
CA ALA A 296 -17.30 -18.95 9.65
C ALA A 296 -17.50 -20.13 8.68
N VAL A 297 -18.69 -20.22 8.09
CA VAL A 297 -19.09 -21.37 7.27
C VAL A 297 -19.45 -20.99 5.81
N GLY A 298 -19.58 -19.70 5.51
CA GLY A 298 -19.98 -19.22 4.19
C GLY A 298 -20.10 -17.72 4.12
N VAL A 299 -20.60 -17.24 3.01
CA VAL A 299 -20.93 -15.84 2.76
C VAL A 299 -22.31 -15.73 2.13
N ALA A 300 -23.01 -14.62 2.41
CA ALA A 300 -24.21 -14.22 1.70
C ALA A 300 -23.88 -13.05 0.77
N LEU A 301 -24.31 -13.15 -0.49
CA LEU A 301 -24.19 -12.06 -1.46
C LEU A 301 -25.38 -11.09 -1.35
N LYS A 302 -25.22 -9.87 -1.81
CA LYS A 302 -26.31 -8.90 -1.94
C LYS A 302 -27.47 -9.41 -2.83
N SER A 303 -27.21 -10.35 -3.71
CA SER A 303 -28.24 -11.03 -4.52
C SER A 303 -29.13 -11.98 -3.71
N GLY A 304 -28.77 -12.27 -2.45
CA GLY A 304 -29.41 -13.28 -1.61
C GLY A 304 -28.83 -14.70 -1.78
N GLU A 305 -27.87 -14.91 -2.69
CA GLU A 305 -27.17 -16.19 -2.83
C GLU A 305 -26.27 -16.46 -1.62
N GLU A 306 -26.39 -17.64 -1.02
CA GLU A 306 -25.45 -18.11 0.00
C GLU A 306 -24.46 -19.11 -0.59
N ILE A 307 -23.18 -18.92 -0.29
CA ILE A 307 -22.09 -19.80 -0.77
C ILE A 307 -21.31 -20.28 0.45
N TYR A 308 -21.10 -21.59 0.52
CA TYR A 308 -20.47 -22.24 1.67
C TYR A 308 -19.07 -22.74 1.34
N ALA A 309 -18.16 -22.65 2.34
CA ALA A 309 -16.79 -23.15 2.27
C ALA A 309 -16.29 -23.58 3.64
N LYS A 310 -15.18 -24.34 3.65
CA LYS A 310 -14.50 -24.72 4.91
C LYS A 310 -13.80 -23.56 5.58
N SER A 311 -13.37 -22.55 4.81
CA SER A 311 -12.73 -21.35 5.34
C SER A 311 -13.16 -20.08 4.59
N ILE A 312 -13.23 -18.97 5.30
CA ILE A 312 -13.58 -17.65 4.76
C ILE A 312 -12.43 -16.70 5.01
N VAL A 313 -11.98 -16.01 3.97
CA VAL A 313 -10.82 -15.13 4.01
C VAL A 313 -11.22 -13.73 3.53
N SER A 314 -11.08 -12.73 4.38
CA SER A 314 -11.39 -11.34 4.02
C SER A 314 -10.14 -10.61 3.50
N ASN A 315 -10.25 -10.04 2.30
CA ASN A 315 -9.29 -9.09 1.75
C ASN A 315 -9.75 -7.63 1.93
N ALA A 316 -10.90 -7.41 2.55
CA ALA A 316 -11.37 -6.08 2.93
C ALA A 316 -10.55 -5.52 4.11
N ASP A 317 -10.61 -4.19 4.29
CA ASP A 317 -9.97 -3.57 5.45
C ASP A 317 -10.64 -4.00 6.78
N PRO A 318 -9.96 -3.81 7.93
CA PRO A 318 -10.49 -4.25 9.22
C PRO A 318 -11.83 -3.63 9.61
N LYS A 319 -12.05 -2.33 9.34
CA LYS A 319 -13.35 -1.71 9.64
C LYS A 319 -14.48 -2.29 8.80
N ARG A 320 -14.25 -2.44 7.50
CA ARG A 320 -15.24 -3.06 6.61
C ARG A 320 -15.50 -4.50 7.01
N THR A 321 -14.46 -5.27 7.33
CA THR A 321 -14.58 -6.68 7.74
C THR A 321 -15.41 -6.81 9.01
N TYR A 322 -15.02 -6.14 10.09
CA TYR A 322 -15.61 -6.36 11.42
C TYR A 322 -16.83 -5.50 11.74
N LEU A 323 -17.05 -4.38 11.03
CA LEU A 323 -18.19 -3.50 11.29
C LEU A 323 -19.29 -3.59 10.23
N LYS A 324 -18.98 -4.17 9.03
CA LYS A 324 -19.96 -4.23 7.93
C LYS A 324 -20.24 -5.67 7.47
N LEU A 325 -19.23 -6.56 7.41
CA LEU A 325 -19.39 -7.91 6.88
C LEU A 325 -19.74 -8.94 7.96
N ILE A 326 -19.59 -8.63 9.24
CA ILE A 326 -19.87 -9.53 10.36
C ILE A 326 -20.91 -8.89 11.28
N ASP A 327 -21.91 -9.68 11.66
CA ASP A 327 -22.94 -9.20 12.58
C ASP A 327 -22.34 -8.92 13.97
N LYS A 328 -22.69 -7.77 14.56
CA LYS A 328 -22.18 -7.36 15.87
C LYS A 328 -22.46 -8.40 16.97
N GLY A 329 -23.63 -9.05 16.90
CA GLY A 329 -24.01 -10.09 17.88
C GLY A 329 -23.07 -11.31 17.84
N ASP A 330 -22.60 -11.70 16.65
CA ASP A 330 -21.64 -12.80 16.51
C ASP A 330 -20.27 -12.42 17.09
N LEU A 331 -19.83 -11.16 16.88
CA LEU A 331 -18.57 -10.67 17.46
C LEU A 331 -18.65 -10.59 18.98
N ASP A 332 -19.72 -9.99 19.51
CA ASP A 332 -19.93 -9.82 20.96
C ASP A 332 -20.02 -11.16 21.70
N ALA A 333 -20.51 -12.21 21.03
CA ALA A 333 -20.58 -13.56 21.58
C ALA A 333 -19.20 -14.22 21.76
N ILE A 334 -18.20 -13.80 20.99
CA ILE A 334 -16.82 -14.29 21.08
C ILE A 334 -15.98 -13.37 21.97
N ASP A 335 -15.92 -12.08 21.65
CA ASP A 335 -15.18 -11.06 22.38
C ASP A 335 -15.73 -9.65 22.05
N PRO A 336 -16.41 -8.97 22.97
CA PRO A 336 -16.98 -7.65 22.76
C PRO A 336 -15.92 -6.56 22.49
N ASP A 337 -14.65 -6.79 22.85
CA ASP A 337 -13.57 -5.84 22.60
C ASP A 337 -13.22 -5.73 21.11
N ILE A 338 -13.50 -6.73 20.30
CA ILE A 338 -13.20 -6.71 18.85
C ILE A 338 -13.94 -5.57 18.16
N HIS A 339 -15.23 -5.39 18.48
CA HIS A 339 -16.01 -4.28 17.91
C HIS A 339 -15.42 -2.93 18.31
N ARG A 340 -14.95 -2.79 19.55
CA ARG A 340 -14.28 -1.59 20.07
C ARG A 340 -12.94 -1.34 19.34
N TYR A 341 -12.13 -2.39 19.15
CA TYR A 341 -10.88 -2.28 18.37
C TYR A 341 -11.14 -1.86 16.93
N ALA A 342 -12.12 -2.48 16.26
CA ALA A 342 -12.47 -2.14 14.90
C ALA A 342 -12.99 -0.70 14.75
N SER A 343 -13.82 -0.25 15.70
CA SER A 343 -14.36 1.13 15.72
C SER A 343 -13.25 2.17 15.88
N ASN A 344 -12.26 1.89 16.74
CA ASN A 344 -11.16 2.80 17.05
C ASN A 344 -9.93 2.62 16.13
N TYR A 345 -9.97 1.66 15.20
CA TYR A 345 -8.87 1.43 14.26
C TYR A 345 -8.61 2.68 13.41
N LYS A 346 -7.35 3.14 13.40
CA LYS A 346 -6.96 4.32 12.64
C LYS A 346 -6.85 3.98 11.15
N ILE A 347 -7.78 4.49 10.35
CA ILE A 347 -7.87 4.23 8.90
C ILE A 347 -8.28 5.53 8.17
N ARG A 348 -7.66 6.63 8.49
CA ARG A 348 -8.02 7.97 8.01
C ARG A 348 -7.62 8.16 6.55
N GLY A 349 -8.56 8.58 5.71
CA GLY A 349 -8.29 9.00 4.34
C GLY A 349 -7.56 10.34 4.32
N SER A 350 -6.43 10.39 3.62
CA SER A 350 -5.57 11.58 3.57
C SER A 350 -5.15 11.95 2.15
N SER A 351 -5.55 11.16 1.14
CA SER A 351 -4.97 11.27 -0.20
C SER A 351 -6.04 11.34 -1.28
N GLY A 352 -5.88 12.29 -2.18
CA GLY A 352 -6.64 12.36 -3.42
C GLY A 352 -5.85 11.90 -4.63
N LYS A 353 -6.52 11.80 -5.77
CA LYS A 353 -5.93 11.32 -7.01
C LYS A 353 -6.47 12.07 -8.21
N LEU A 354 -5.55 12.61 -9.04
CA LEU A 354 -5.90 13.09 -10.37
C LEU A 354 -5.22 12.22 -11.43
N ASN A 355 -5.97 11.87 -12.46
CA ASN A 355 -5.47 11.22 -13.67
C ASN A 355 -5.76 12.18 -14.84
N ILE A 356 -4.70 12.57 -15.58
CA ILE A 356 -4.77 13.68 -16.52
C ILE A 356 -4.30 13.20 -17.90
N ALA A 357 -5.13 13.39 -18.91
CA ALA A 357 -4.72 13.23 -20.31
C ALA A 357 -4.11 14.54 -20.82
N LEU A 358 -2.93 14.46 -21.44
CA LEU A 358 -2.14 15.59 -21.89
C LEU A 358 -1.91 15.57 -23.41
N ASP A 359 -1.96 16.73 -24.02
CA ASP A 359 -1.67 16.97 -25.45
C ASP A 359 -0.16 17.03 -25.76
N GLY A 360 0.69 16.90 -24.77
CA GLY A 360 2.14 16.95 -24.88
C GLY A 360 2.80 16.76 -23.53
N LEU A 361 4.13 16.78 -23.51
CA LEU A 361 4.93 16.63 -22.30
C LEU A 361 5.13 18.00 -21.63
N PRO A 362 4.74 18.19 -20.35
CA PRO A 362 5.00 19.43 -19.63
C PRO A 362 6.50 19.60 -19.32
N GLU A 363 6.95 20.83 -19.25
CA GLU A 363 8.30 21.20 -18.81
C GLU A 363 8.23 21.79 -17.40
N PHE A 364 8.99 21.18 -16.47
CA PHE A 364 8.99 21.59 -15.08
C PHE A 364 10.08 22.62 -14.79
N ALA A 365 9.73 23.69 -14.07
CA ALA A 365 10.61 24.79 -13.77
C ALA A 365 11.86 24.34 -12.99
N GLY A 366 13.02 24.81 -13.43
CA GLY A 366 14.32 24.50 -12.82
C GLY A 366 14.81 23.06 -13.05
N LEU A 367 14.12 22.27 -13.86
CA LEU A 367 14.48 20.89 -14.19
C LEU A 367 14.69 20.72 -15.69
N GLY A 368 15.54 19.76 -16.08
CA GLY A 368 15.66 19.32 -17.47
C GLY A 368 14.47 18.45 -17.90
N LYS A 369 14.38 18.18 -19.22
CA LYS A 369 13.34 17.29 -19.78
C LYS A 369 13.38 15.87 -19.22
N GLU A 370 14.52 15.44 -18.71
CA GLU A 370 14.72 14.13 -18.08
C GLU A 370 13.84 13.90 -16.85
N ALA A 371 13.47 14.97 -16.12
CA ALA A 371 12.61 14.86 -14.93
C ALA A 371 11.26 14.17 -15.21
N ALA A 372 10.73 14.31 -16.42
CA ALA A 372 9.47 13.69 -16.83
C ALA A 372 9.55 12.14 -16.94
N TYR A 373 10.74 11.55 -16.89
CA TYR A 373 10.94 10.08 -16.97
C TYR A 373 10.90 9.38 -15.60
N GLY A 374 10.61 10.09 -14.54
CA GLY A 374 10.54 9.57 -13.19
C GLY A 374 9.42 10.19 -12.36
N THR A 375 9.65 10.30 -11.06
CA THR A 375 8.73 10.97 -10.13
C THR A 375 9.06 12.46 -10.03
N ILE A 376 8.04 13.29 -9.96
CA ILE A 376 8.14 14.74 -9.82
C ILE A 376 7.35 15.14 -8.57
N ASP A 377 8.07 15.52 -7.50
CA ASP A 377 7.51 15.88 -6.21
C ASP A 377 7.39 17.40 -6.09
N ILE A 378 6.17 17.91 -6.07
CA ILE A 378 5.86 19.30 -5.79
C ILE A 378 5.53 19.41 -4.31
N GLY A 379 6.53 19.72 -3.50
CA GLY A 379 6.40 19.71 -2.04
C GLY A 379 7.29 20.70 -1.32
N GLY A 380 8.13 21.44 -2.04
CA GLY A 380 8.99 22.48 -1.47
C GLY A 380 9.93 21.94 -0.38
N ASP A 381 9.64 22.27 0.87
CA ASP A 381 10.36 21.89 2.08
C ASP A 381 9.41 21.30 3.13
N PHE A 382 9.92 21.04 4.34
CA PHE A 382 9.09 20.51 5.44
C PHE A 382 7.93 21.43 5.81
N ASP A 383 8.17 22.75 5.85
CA ASP A 383 7.13 23.71 6.23
C ASP A 383 6.00 23.78 5.21
N TYR A 384 6.33 23.64 3.92
CA TYR A 384 5.31 23.53 2.87
C TYR A 384 4.42 22.31 3.10
N ILE A 385 5.02 21.14 3.33
CA ILE A 385 4.30 19.89 3.55
C ILE A 385 3.50 19.95 4.85
N GLU A 386 4.07 20.49 5.93
CA GLU A 386 3.40 20.60 7.23
C GLU A 386 2.18 21.54 7.15
N ARG A 387 2.27 22.66 6.44
CA ARG A 387 1.11 23.55 6.22
C ARG A 387 -0.01 22.86 5.46
N ALA A 388 0.32 22.05 4.46
CA ALA A 388 -0.67 21.23 3.78
C ALA A 388 -1.32 20.20 4.73
N PHE A 389 -0.55 19.65 5.67
CA PHE A 389 -1.06 18.79 6.73
C PHE A 389 -1.90 19.54 7.76
N ASP A 390 -1.55 20.79 8.10
CA ASP A 390 -2.35 21.63 8.99
C ASP A 390 -3.74 21.90 8.40
N ASP A 391 -3.82 22.26 7.12
CA ASP A 391 -5.12 22.41 6.43
C ASP A 391 -5.98 21.14 6.57
N TYR A 392 -5.38 19.97 6.38
CA TYR A 392 -6.04 18.68 6.52
C TYR A 392 -6.52 18.41 7.96
N LYS A 393 -5.69 18.70 8.97
CA LYS A 393 -6.06 18.51 10.40
C LYS A 393 -7.32 19.30 10.77
N TYR A 394 -7.50 20.45 10.17
CA TYR A 394 -8.67 21.31 10.40
C TYR A 394 -9.83 21.04 9.45
N GLY A 395 -9.76 19.93 8.67
CA GLY A 395 -10.84 19.46 7.81
C GLY A 395 -10.96 20.19 6.48
N GLY A 396 -9.86 20.81 6.01
CA GLY A 396 -9.76 21.40 4.68
C GLY A 396 -8.77 20.64 3.79
N TRP A 397 -8.75 20.97 2.50
CA TRP A 397 -7.64 20.60 1.63
C TRP A 397 -6.73 21.80 1.44
N SER A 398 -5.42 21.56 1.25
CA SER A 398 -4.48 22.66 1.02
C SER A 398 -4.70 23.31 -0.35
N LYS A 399 -4.59 24.64 -0.37
CA LYS A 399 -4.56 25.42 -1.62
C LYS A 399 -3.26 25.23 -2.39
N ARG A 400 -2.22 24.73 -1.71
CA ARG A 400 -0.93 24.33 -2.26
C ARG A 400 -0.57 22.95 -1.71
N PRO A 401 -1.23 21.88 -2.22
CA PRO A 401 -1.00 20.53 -1.72
C PRO A 401 0.38 20.02 -2.12
N PHE A 402 0.86 19.02 -1.38
CA PHE A 402 1.93 18.16 -1.84
C PHE A 402 1.41 17.29 -2.99
N LEU A 403 2.19 17.22 -4.08
CA LEU A 403 1.86 16.41 -5.25
C LEU A 403 3.04 15.51 -5.60
N ASP A 404 2.75 14.21 -5.76
CA ASP A 404 3.66 13.24 -6.34
C ASP A 404 3.14 12.87 -7.73
N CYS A 405 3.87 13.28 -8.74
CA CYS A 405 3.48 13.23 -10.14
C CYS A 405 4.34 12.25 -10.94
N VAL A 406 3.72 11.45 -11.80
CA VAL A 406 4.43 10.59 -12.75
C VAL A 406 3.78 10.65 -14.14
N ILE A 407 4.58 10.48 -15.17
CA ILE A 407 4.13 10.44 -16.58
C ILE A 407 4.58 9.11 -17.20
N PRO A 408 3.91 7.98 -16.89
CA PRO A 408 4.36 6.65 -17.30
C PRO A 408 4.51 6.48 -18.80
N THR A 409 3.78 7.26 -19.59
CA THR A 409 3.83 7.25 -21.07
C THR A 409 5.14 7.74 -21.66
N THR A 410 6.04 8.27 -20.85
CA THR A 410 7.42 8.57 -21.29
C THR A 410 8.23 7.30 -21.55
N VAL A 411 7.87 6.19 -20.89
CA VAL A 411 8.54 4.89 -21.04
C VAL A 411 7.60 3.77 -21.52
N ASP A 412 6.29 3.95 -21.34
CA ASP A 412 5.25 3.02 -21.83
C ASP A 412 4.23 3.72 -22.74
N PRO A 413 4.49 3.78 -24.04
CA PRO A 413 3.61 4.47 -25.00
C PRO A 413 2.26 3.76 -25.20
N THR A 414 2.03 2.58 -24.60
CA THR A 414 0.77 1.82 -24.77
C THR A 414 -0.40 2.42 -24.00
N MET A 415 -0.15 3.39 -23.11
CA MET A 415 -1.18 3.97 -22.23
C MET A 415 -1.81 5.26 -22.78
N SER A 416 -1.37 5.75 -23.92
CA SER A 416 -1.94 6.96 -24.58
C SER A 416 -1.79 6.91 -26.09
N PRO A 417 -2.53 7.74 -26.86
CA PRO A 417 -2.29 7.91 -28.29
C PRO A 417 -0.88 8.46 -28.57
N PRO A 418 -0.32 8.21 -29.77
CA PRO A 418 0.99 8.72 -30.15
C PRO A 418 1.11 10.24 -29.99
N GLY A 419 2.19 10.70 -29.36
CA GLY A 419 2.47 12.10 -29.09
C GLY A 419 1.64 12.72 -27.95
N LYS A 420 0.76 11.94 -27.30
CA LYS A 420 0.01 12.32 -26.11
C LYS A 420 0.58 11.64 -24.88
N HIS A 421 0.25 12.19 -23.69
CA HIS A 421 0.74 11.65 -22.44
C HIS A 421 -0.35 11.48 -21.40
N PHE A 422 -0.17 10.49 -20.52
CA PHE A 422 -0.96 10.29 -19.32
C PHE A 422 -0.12 10.70 -18.12
N MET A 423 -0.65 11.62 -17.31
CA MET A 423 -0.05 12.03 -16.04
C MET A 423 -0.91 11.55 -14.88
N SER A 424 -0.28 10.93 -13.93
CA SER A 424 -0.89 10.46 -12.68
C SER A 424 -0.39 11.34 -11.54
N VAL A 425 -1.30 11.95 -10.79
CA VAL A 425 -0.99 12.87 -9.69
C VAL A 425 -1.59 12.30 -8.40
N PHE A 426 -0.73 11.95 -7.47
CA PHE A 426 -1.11 11.67 -6.10
C PHE A 426 -1.10 12.98 -5.33
N VAL A 427 -2.16 13.25 -4.57
CA VAL A 427 -2.36 14.52 -3.88
C VAL A 427 -2.46 14.31 -2.38
N GLN A 428 -1.70 15.04 -1.61
CA GLN A 428 -1.75 15.00 -0.16
C GLN A 428 -1.56 16.42 0.41
N TYR A 429 -2.45 16.91 1.31
CA TYR A 429 -3.43 16.11 2.04
C TYR A 429 -4.86 16.46 1.60
N VAL A 430 -5.71 15.45 1.59
CA VAL A 430 -7.13 15.60 1.22
C VAL A 430 -7.98 14.83 2.24
N PRO A 431 -8.89 15.49 2.99
CA PRO A 431 -9.68 14.81 4.00
C PRO A 431 -10.82 14.00 3.37
N TYR A 432 -11.17 12.88 4.01
CA TYR A 432 -12.36 12.10 3.67
C TYR A 432 -13.64 12.90 3.95
N GLN A 433 -13.69 13.56 5.09
CA GLN A 433 -14.79 14.43 5.51
C GLN A 433 -14.28 15.85 5.73
N LEU A 434 -14.93 16.82 5.10
CA LEU A 434 -14.62 18.23 5.27
C LEU A 434 -15.26 18.78 6.54
N ALA A 435 -14.64 19.80 7.15
CA ALA A 435 -15.21 20.53 8.29
C ALA A 435 -16.54 21.22 7.92
N GLU A 436 -16.67 21.64 6.66
CA GLU A 436 -17.88 22.30 6.12
C GLU A 436 -19.00 21.32 5.78
N GLY A 437 -18.77 20.00 5.88
CA GLY A 437 -19.77 18.97 5.57
C GLY A 437 -19.30 17.99 4.48
N PRO A 438 -20.21 17.24 3.85
CA PRO A 438 -19.87 16.30 2.79
C PRO A 438 -19.35 16.98 1.53
N TRP A 439 -18.54 16.28 0.75
CA TRP A 439 -18.04 16.76 -0.54
C TRP A 439 -19.19 17.08 -1.50
N THR A 440 -19.20 18.32 -2.03
CA THR A 440 -20.11 18.72 -3.11
C THR A 440 -19.38 18.76 -4.46
N PRO A 441 -20.10 18.76 -5.60
CA PRO A 441 -19.49 18.93 -6.92
C PRO A 441 -18.66 20.21 -7.04
N GLU A 442 -19.11 21.31 -6.42
CA GLU A 442 -18.44 22.62 -6.45
C GLU A 442 -17.13 22.59 -5.64
N MET A 443 -17.14 21.97 -4.45
CA MET A 443 -15.93 21.77 -3.63
C MET A 443 -14.93 20.90 -4.37
N LYS A 444 -15.38 19.83 -5.02
CA LYS A 444 -14.52 18.96 -5.82
C LYS A 444 -13.90 19.67 -7.02
N ALA A 445 -14.68 20.50 -7.71
CA ALA A 445 -14.19 21.32 -8.82
C ALA A 445 -13.16 22.37 -8.35
N GLN A 446 -13.38 22.97 -7.16
CA GLN A 446 -12.42 23.90 -6.58
C GLN A 446 -11.13 23.18 -6.16
N TYR A 447 -11.23 22.00 -5.55
CA TYR A 447 -10.07 21.17 -5.22
C TYR A 447 -9.26 20.79 -6.46
N GLU A 448 -9.93 20.33 -7.53
CA GLU A 448 -9.28 20.02 -8.81
C GLU A 448 -8.54 21.25 -9.36
N LYS A 449 -9.21 22.42 -9.32
CA LYS A 449 -8.61 23.68 -9.77
C LYS A 449 -7.35 24.03 -8.97
N ASP A 450 -7.37 23.91 -7.65
CA ASP A 450 -6.23 24.23 -6.77
C ASP A 450 -5.02 23.31 -7.05
N VAL A 451 -5.27 22.01 -7.32
CA VAL A 451 -4.23 21.07 -7.74
C VAL A 451 -3.62 21.47 -9.09
N LEU A 452 -4.46 21.77 -10.09
CA LEU A 452 -4.00 22.19 -11.42
C LEU A 452 -3.27 23.52 -11.38
N ASP A 453 -3.67 24.47 -10.51
CA ASP A 453 -2.95 25.74 -10.29
C ASP A 453 -1.57 25.51 -9.66
N THR A 454 -1.47 24.55 -8.75
CA THR A 454 -0.19 24.16 -8.15
C THR A 454 0.75 23.57 -9.21
N ILE A 455 0.26 22.73 -10.11
CA ILE A 455 1.07 22.19 -11.22
C ILE A 455 1.47 23.31 -12.18
N GLU A 456 0.55 24.20 -12.57
CA GLU A 456 0.83 25.32 -13.49
C GLU A 456 1.93 26.26 -12.94
N LEU A 457 1.98 26.47 -11.62
CA LEU A 457 3.03 27.26 -10.97
C LEU A 457 4.42 26.63 -11.17
N HIS A 458 4.50 25.29 -11.18
CA HIS A 458 5.76 24.55 -11.29
C HIS A 458 6.04 24.05 -12.70
N ALA A 459 5.05 24.12 -13.60
CA ALA A 459 5.17 23.78 -15.03
C ALA A 459 4.38 24.79 -15.86
N PRO A 460 4.92 26.00 -16.11
CA PRO A 460 4.21 27.06 -16.81
C PRO A 460 3.72 26.63 -18.21
N GLY A 461 2.43 26.81 -18.45
CA GLY A 461 1.77 26.37 -19.68
C GLY A 461 1.16 24.97 -19.64
N PHE A 462 1.25 24.28 -18.49
CA PHE A 462 0.67 22.96 -18.27
C PHE A 462 -0.83 22.91 -18.59
N ARG A 463 -1.60 23.93 -18.15
CA ARG A 463 -3.06 23.97 -18.40
C ARG A 463 -3.43 23.92 -19.88
N LYS A 464 -2.59 24.41 -20.78
CA LYS A 464 -2.82 24.35 -22.24
C LYS A 464 -2.68 22.94 -22.80
N LEU A 465 -1.99 22.06 -22.08
CA LEU A 465 -1.80 20.66 -22.46
C LEU A 465 -2.92 19.74 -21.95
N VAL A 466 -3.74 20.19 -21.01
CA VAL A 466 -4.77 19.35 -20.38
C VAL A 466 -5.91 19.08 -21.36
N LEU A 467 -6.14 17.80 -21.67
CA LEU A 467 -7.26 17.32 -22.49
C LEU A 467 -8.43 16.83 -21.65
N HIS A 468 -8.14 16.15 -20.54
CA HIS A 468 -9.14 15.59 -19.64
C HIS A 468 -8.56 15.39 -18.26
N VAL A 469 -9.37 15.58 -17.22
CA VAL A 469 -9.03 15.33 -15.81
C VAL A 469 -10.04 14.38 -15.21
N GLN A 470 -9.57 13.35 -14.54
CA GLN A 470 -10.35 12.52 -13.63
C GLN A 470 -9.88 12.80 -12.21
N CYS A 471 -10.68 13.53 -11.45
CA CYS A 471 -10.41 13.87 -10.05
C CYS A 471 -11.11 12.90 -9.11
N ARG A 472 -10.40 12.38 -8.09
CA ARG A 472 -10.94 11.55 -7.02
C ARG A 472 -10.52 12.08 -5.66
N THR A 473 -11.49 12.23 -4.80
CA THR A 473 -11.32 12.47 -3.36
C THR A 473 -11.25 11.13 -2.61
N PRO A 474 -10.84 11.10 -1.33
CA PRO A 474 -10.95 9.90 -0.50
C PRO A 474 -12.37 9.32 -0.45
N TRP A 475 -13.39 10.17 -0.49
CA TRP A 475 -14.79 9.76 -0.54
C TRP A 475 -15.13 9.00 -1.84
N ASP A 476 -14.66 9.49 -3.00
CA ASP A 476 -14.81 8.78 -4.28
C ASP A 476 -14.11 7.41 -4.24
N ILE A 477 -12.90 7.35 -3.68
CA ILE A 477 -12.11 6.13 -3.56
C ILE A 477 -12.84 5.09 -2.71
N GLU A 478 -13.43 5.47 -1.57
CA GLU A 478 -14.23 4.53 -0.77
C GLU A 478 -15.43 4.00 -1.56
N ASN A 479 -16.19 4.87 -2.21
CA ASN A 479 -17.39 4.46 -2.93
C ASN A 479 -17.09 3.60 -4.15
N GLU A 480 -16.07 3.95 -4.94
CA GLU A 480 -15.70 3.22 -6.15
C GLU A 480 -14.96 1.91 -5.83
N VAL A 481 -13.95 1.95 -4.96
CA VAL A 481 -13.05 0.82 -4.70
C VAL A 481 -13.44 0.02 -3.47
N GLY A 482 -13.99 0.69 -2.44
CA GLY A 482 -14.40 0.06 -1.19
C GLY A 482 -13.33 0.07 -0.11
N MET A 483 -12.34 0.93 -0.22
CA MET A 483 -11.36 1.17 0.85
C MET A 483 -11.95 2.17 1.84
N THR A 484 -12.09 1.78 3.10
CA THR A 484 -12.69 2.64 4.13
C THR A 484 -11.95 3.98 4.20
N GLU A 485 -12.71 5.07 4.14
CA GLU A 485 -12.23 6.46 4.08
C GLU A 485 -11.23 6.74 2.94
N GLY A 486 -11.09 5.84 1.95
CA GLY A 486 -10.09 5.96 0.89
C GLY A 486 -8.65 5.74 1.35
N ASN A 487 -8.42 5.21 2.56
CA ASN A 487 -7.07 4.97 3.09
C ASN A 487 -6.33 3.89 2.31
N ILE A 488 -5.21 4.26 1.68
CA ILE A 488 -4.46 3.40 0.74
C ILE A 488 -3.73 2.22 1.41
N PHE A 489 -3.56 2.26 2.74
CA PHE A 489 -2.87 1.21 3.50
C PHE A 489 -3.83 0.27 4.23
N HIS A 490 -5.15 0.49 4.16
CA HIS A 490 -6.14 -0.22 4.97
C HIS A 490 -5.87 -0.09 6.49
N GLY A 491 -5.37 1.05 6.91
CA GLY A 491 -4.99 1.42 8.28
C GLY A 491 -3.65 2.12 8.34
N GLU A 492 -3.51 3.06 9.26
CA GLU A 492 -2.27 3.82 9.45
C GLU A 492 -1.06 2.91 9.71
N LEU A 493 0.11 3.36 9.24
CA LEU A 493 1.40 2.70 9.49
C LEU A 493 2.08 3.26 10.75
N THR A 494 1.31 3.42 11.82
CA THR A 494 1.81 3.85 13.13
C THR A 494 2.22 2.64 13.99
N LEU A 495 3.17 2.80 14.90
CA LEU A 495 3.73 1.70 15.69
C LEU A 495 2.69 0.89 16.47
N ASP A 496 1.61 1.54 16.90
CA ASP A 496 0.48 0.91 17.57
C ASP A 496 -0.38 0.03 16.65
N GLN A 497 -0.16 0.10 15.32
CA GLN A 497 -0.87 -0.68 14.30
C GLN A 497 0.08 -1.42 13.35
N LEU A 498 1.25 -1.82 13.81
CA LEU A 498 2.24 -2.58 13.04
C LEU A 498 2.52 -3.95 13.67
N LEU A 499 3.11 -4.84 12.88
CA LEU A 499 3.54 -6.18 13.29
C LEU A 499 2.39 -6.94 14.00
N PHE A 500 2.60 -7.32 15.27
CA PHE A 500 1.64 -8.12 16.08
C PHE A 500 0.36 -7.36 16.47
N ASN A 501 0.36 -6.02 16.29
CA ASN A 501 -0.83 -5.19 16.55
C ASN A 501 -1.67 -4.94 15.28
N ARG A 502 -1.31 -5.54 14.14
CA ARG A 502 -2.02 -5.33 12.88
C ARG A 502 -2.82 -6.56 12.47
N PRO A 503 -4.15 -6.52 12.37
CA PRO A 503 -5.03 -5.35 12.56
C PRO A 503 -5.22 -4.93 14.02
N PHE A 504 -5.32 -5.88 14.97
CA PHE A 504 -5.56 -5.65 16.38
C PHE A 504 -4.66 -6.54 17.24
N PRO A 505 -4.42 -6.18 18.51
CA PRO A 505 -3.73 -7.05 19.45
C PRO A 505 -4.38 -8.45 19.50
N GLY A 506 -3.54 -9.49 19.43
CA GLY A 506 -3.97 -10.88 19.39
C GLY A 506 -4.42 -11.42 18.02
N MET A 507 -4.59 -10.57 17.00
CA MET A 507 -5.00 -10.98 15.63
C MET A 507 -3.91 -10.79 14.57
N GLY A 508 -2.65 -10.59 14.97
CA GLY A 508 -1.54 -10.33 14.05
C GLY A 508 -1.16 -11.52 13.16
N GLN A 509 -1.72 -12.70 13.39
CA GLN A 509 -1.39 -13.95 12.69
C GLN A 509 -2.39 -14.34 11.60
N TYR A 510 -3.06 -13.38 10.99
CA TYR A 510 -4.04 -13.54 9.90
C TYR A 510 -5.33 -14.26 10.29
N ARG A 511 -5.43 -14.90 11.45
CA ARG A 511 -6.62 -15.54 11.99
C ARG A 511 -7.55 -14.50 12.62
N GLY A 512 -8.83 -14.62 12.33
CA GLY A 512 -9.88 -13.82 12.97
C GLY A 512 -10.43 -14.48 14.25
N PRO A 513 -11.49 -13.91 14.84
CA PRO A 513 -12.06 -14.37 16.11
C PRO A 513 -12.87 -15.66 15.99
N PHE A 514 -13.33 -16.00 14.79
CA PHE A 514 -14.11 -17.22 14.53
C PHE A 514 -13.21 -18.33 14.01
N ASP A 515 -13.54 -19.56 14.36
CA ASP A 515 -12.93 -20.71 13.67
C ASP A 515 -13.11 -20.55 12.15
N ASN A 516 -12.12 -20.92 11.37
CA ASN A 516 -12.11 -20.91 9.92
C ASN A 516 -12.25 -19.51 9.26
N PHE A 517 -12.03 -18.43 10.01
CA PHE A 517 -12.04 -17.07 9.50
C PHE A 517 -10.65 -16.45 9.49
N TYR A 518 -10.28 -15.85 8.36
CA TYR A 518 -8.95 -15.27 8.14
C TYR A 518 -9.03 -13.89 7.48
N MET A 519 -7.95 -13.11 7.58
CA MET A 519 -7.74 -11.88 6.82
C MET A 519 -6.45 -11.96 6.00
N CYS A 520 -6.48 -11.47 4.75
CA CYS A 520 -5.32 -11.47 3.85
C CYS A 520 -5.05 -10.11 3.19
N GLY A 521 -5.78 -9.07 3.58
CA GLY A 521 -5.68 -7.74 3.00
C GLY A 521 -4.56 -6.89 3.61
N SER A 522 -4.39 -5.68 3.07
CA SER A 522 -3.40 -4.69 3.54
C SER A 522 -3.60 -4.24 5.00
N GLY A 523 -4.77 -4.53 5.59
CA GLY A 523 -5.03 -4.35 7.02
C GLY A 523 -4.30 -5.33 7.92
N THR A 524 -3.60 -6.34 7.38
CA THR A 524 -2.75 -7.28 8.12
C THR A 524 -1.26 -6.99 7.85
N HIS A 525 -0.36 -7.65 8.60
CA HIS A 525 1.09 -7.52 8.39
C HIS A 525 1.49 -7.92 6.94
N PRO A 526 2.43 -7.23 6.30
CA PRO A 526 3.23 -6.09 6.79
C PRO A 526 2.56 -4.72 6.56
N GLY A 527 1.38 -4.65 5.99
CA GLY A 527 0.67 -3.40 5.72
C GLY A 527 0.33 -3.21 4.25
N GLY A 528 -0.01 -1.97 3.90
CA GLY A 528 -0.41 -1.57 2.56
C GLY A 528 0.74 -1.41 1.57
N GLY A 529 0.37 -1.11 0.34
CA GLY A 529 1.22 -1.11 -0.83
C GLY A 529 0.89 -2.30 -1.74
N VAL A 530 1.24 -2.23 -3.02
CA VAL A 530 0.99 -3.33 -3.96
C VAL A 530 2.11 -4.37 -3.82
N MET A 531 2.13 -5.10 -2.68
CA MET A 531 3.24 -6.02 -2.36
C MET A 531 2.89 -7.50 -2.41
N GLY A 532 1.62 -7.88 -2.24
CA GLY A 532 1.17 -9.29 -2.22
C GLY A 532 1.53 -10.04 -0.92
N ALA A 533 2.41 -9.51 -0.08
CA ALA A 533 2.90 -10.18 1.13
C ALA A 533 1.79 -10.55 2.12
N PRO A 534 0.80 -9.69 2.45
CA PRO A 534 -0.31 -10.10 3.30
C PRO A 534 -1.04 -11.34 2.79
N GLY A 535 -1.28 -11.41 1.47
CA GLY A 535 -1.92 -12.56 0.83
C GLY A 535 -1.10 -13.84 0.92
N ALA A 536 0.20 -13.77 0.64
CA ALA A 536 1.11 -14.91 0.74
C ALA A 536 1.23 -15.42 2.19
N ASN A 537 1.43 -14.53 3.16
CA ASN A 537 1.55 -14.89 4.56
C ASN A 537 0.27 -15.53 5.10
N ALA A 538 -0.91 -14.94 4.79
CA ALA A 538 -2.20 -15.52 5.19
C ALA A 538 -2.39 -16.93 4.62
N SER A 539 -2.03 -17.15 3.35
CA SER A 539 -2.15 -18.46 2.72
C SER A 539 -1.29 -19.52 3.41
N HIS A 540 -0.10 -19.16 3.89
CA HIS A 540 0.77 -20.08 4.64
C HIS A 540 0.10 -20.51 5.96
N GLU A 541 -0.53 -19.61 6.68
CA GLU A 541 -1.24 -19.95 7.92
C GLU A 541 -2.49 -20.79 7.66
N ILE A 542 -3.25 -20.47 6.61
CA ILE A 542 -4.41 -21.27 6.21
C ILE A 542 -4.00 -22.69 5.83
N LEU A 543 -2.95 -22.86 4.99
CA LEU A 543 -2.45 -24.18 4.59
C LEU A 543 -1.94 -25.01 5.79
N LYS A 544 -1.32 -24.36 6.77
CA LYS A 544 -0.93 -25.02 8.03
C LYS A 544 -2.15 -25.56 8.77
N ASP A 545 -3.21 -24.76 8.89
CA ASP A 545 -4.42 -25.15 9.61
C ASP A 545 -5.16 -26.29 8.90
N PHE A 546 -5.21 -26.28 7.56
CA PHE A 546 -5.69 -27.43 6.79
C PHE A 546 -4.84 -28.68 7.01
N SER A 547 -3.51 -28.56 6.98
CA SER A 547 -2.59 -29.70 7.17
C SER A 547 -2.65 -30.31 8.58
N ARG A 548 -3.05 -29.50 9.57
CA ARG A 548 -3.22 -29.91 10.97
C ARG A 548 -4.61 -30.42 11.30
N GLY A 549 -5.55 -30.37 10.32
CA GLY A 549 -6.95 -30.76 10.54
C GLY A 549 -7.73 -29.78 11.42
N VAL A 550 -7.23 -28.55 11.58
CA VAL A 550 -7.96 -27.46 12.29
C VAL A 550 -9.15 -27.03 11.45
N VAL A 551 -8.95 -26.89 10.14
CA VAL A 551 -10.01 -26.68 9.15
C VAL A 551 -10.40 -28.02 8.54
N GLN A 552 -11.67 -28.42 8.70
CA GLN A 552 -12.21 -29.72 8.25
C GLN A 552 -13.25 -29.56 7.14
#